data_27634894f2d55b9c1a9574dbea7af311
#
_entry.id   27634894f2d55b9c1a9574dbea7af311
#
_cell.length_a   1.000
_cell.length_b   1.000
_cell.length_c   1.000
_cell.angle_alpha   90.00
_cell.angle_beta   90.00
_cell.angle_gamma   90.00
#
_symmetry.space_group_name_H-M   'P 1'
#
loop_
_entity.id
_entity.type
_entity.pdbx_description
1 polymer ?
#
loop_
_entity_poly.entity_id
_entity_poly.type
_entity_poly.pdbx_seq_one_letter_code
_entity_poly.pdbx_strand_id
1 'polypeptide(L)'
;MLSEWLSYLQTGLQSRAGDSFFPLLYGVFLFLQLLCLYRRFSILKTGGHFWDSYHITGDTLYIHAGLFCIGRRDVPFSEMRTVDIDYVRGKGGARFTVQIHREKGLNKRFVIPADEKGKRQLKDLERALFQHRIAVRKWGY
;
A
#
# COMPACT_ATOMS: atom_id res chain seq x y z
N MET A 1 31.86 -14.02 3.39
CA MET A 1 30.78 -14.45 2.46
C MET A 1 29.96 -13.27 1.92
N LEU A 2 29.28 -12.48 2.73
CA LEU A 2 28.47 -11.33 2.24
C LEU A 2 29.32 -10.24 1.58
N SER A 3 30.51 -9.97 2.11
CA SER A 3 31.46 -9.00 1.54
C SER A 3 32.05 -9.42 0.20
N GLU A 4 32.30 -10.71 0.02
CA GLU A 4 32.80 -11.27 -1.24
C GLU A 4 31.71 -11.24 -2.34
N TRP A 5 30.48 -11.59 -2.01
CA TRP A 5 29.35 -11.47 -2.92
C TRP A 5 29.12 -10.03 -3.39
N LEU A 6 29.22 -9.06 -2.47
CA LEU A 6 29.12 -7.64 -2.81
C LEU A 6 30.25 -7.18 -3.73
N SER A 7 31.49 -7.67 -3.53
CA SER A 7 32.61 -7.33 -4.40
C SER A 7 32.47 -7.95 -5.80
N TYR A 8 31.98 -9.18 -5.91
CA TYR A 8 31.70 -9.83 -7.20
C TYR A 8 30.56 -9.15 -7.95
N LEU A 9 29.48 -8.74 -7.26
CA LEU A 9 28.40 -7.93 -7.84
C LEU A 9 28.94 -6.58 -8.32
N GLN A 10 29.77 -5.91 -7.53
CA GLN A 10 30.35 -4.62 -7.88
C GLN A 10 31.27 -4.72 -9.09
N THR A 11 32.14 -5.74 -9.14
CA THR A 11 33.04 -5.97 -10.26
C THR A 11 32.32 -6.40 -11.54
N GLY A 12 31.30 -7.28 -11.42
CA GLY A 12 30.50 -7.72 -12.54
C GLY A 12 29.60 -6.62 -13.12
N LEU A 13 29.18 -5.71 -12.28
CA LEU A 13 28.38 -4.55 -12.68
C LEU A 13 29.27 -3.45 -13.32
N GLN A 14 30.45 -3.22 -12.83
CA GLN A 14 31.41 -2.25 -13.40
C GLN A 14 31.93 -2.61 -14.80
N SER A 15 31.97 -3.91 -15.12
CA SER A 15 32.46 -4.37 -16.42
C SER A 15 31.43 -4.23 -17.56
N ARG A 16 30.17 -4.00 -17.28
CA ARG A 16 29.10 -4.01 -18.31
C ARG A 16 28.47 -2.67 -18.63
N ALA A 17 28.69 -1.65 -17.85
CA ALA A 17 28.12 -0.32 -18.15
C ALA A 17 29.15 0.75 -17.85
N GLY A 18 29.25 1.71 -18.74
CA GLY A 18 30.13 2.87 -18.57
C GLY A 18 29.93 3.51 -17.19
N ASP A 19 31.01 4.01 -16.62
CA ASP A 19 31.15 4.44 -15.21
C ASP A 19 30.03 5.39 -14.65
N SER A 20 29.21 5.97 -15.52
CA SER A 20 28.20 6.96 -15.12
C SER A 20 26.79 6.38 -14.87
N PHE A 21 26.46 5.23 -15.43
CA PHE A 21 25.09 4.69 -15.37
C PHE A 21 24.79 4.02 -14.01
N PHE A 22 25.75 3.33 -13.42
CA PHE A 22 25.57 2.62 -12.16
C PHE A 22 25.37 3.52 -10.94
N PRO A 23 26.15 4.59 -10.74
CA PRO A 23 25.92 5.53 -9.65
C PRO A 23 24.52 6.16 -9.72
N LEU A 24 24.05 6.45 -10.94
CA LEU A 24 22.72 7.00 -11.16
C LEU A 24 21.62 5.99 -10.77
N LEU A 25 21.74 4.74 -11.22
CA LEU A 25 20.79 3.66 -10.90
C LEU A 25 20.76 3.38 -9.40
N TYR A 26 21.93 3.33 -8.76
CA TYR A 26 22.06 3.15 -7.31
C TYR A 26 21.48 4.33 -6.54
N GLY A 27 21.71 5.55 -7.02
CA GLY A 27 21.10 6.76 -6.44
C GLY A 27 19.58 6.75 -6.51
N VAL A 28 19.02 6.37 -7.65
CA VAL A 28 17.54 6.20 -7.81
C VAL A 28 17.02 5.12 -6.88
N PHE A 29 17.69 3.98 -6.78
CA PHE A 29 17.29 2.90 -5.89
C PHE A 29 17.30 3.32 -4.41
N LEU A 30 18.38 3.98 -3.96
CA LEU A 30 18.48 4.55 -2.61
C LEU A 30 17.38 5.59 -2.35
N PHE A 31 17.13 6.47 -3.31
CA PHE A 31 16.07 7.47 -3.19
C PHE A 31 14.68 6.81 -3.02
N LEU A 32 14.39 5.78 -3.80
CA LEU A 32 13.15 5.02 -3.67
C LEU A 32 13.05 4.33 -2.31
N GLN A 33 14.13 3.75 -1.80
CA GLN A 33 14.19 3.13 -0.48
C GLN A 33 13.92 4.17 0.64
N LEU A 34 14.56 5.33 0.56
CA LEU A 34 14.35 6.41 1.52
C LEU A 34 12.91 6.94 1.47
N LEU A 35 12.34 7.05 0.28
CA LEU A 35 10.95 7.45 0.09
C LEU A 35 9.98 6.44 0.72
N CYS A 36 10.28 5.14 0.60
CA CYS A 36 9.52 4.07 1.25
C CYS A 36 9.59 4.17 2.76
N LEU A 37 10.78 4.35 3.31
CA LEU A 37 11.00 4.52 4.74
C LEU A 37 10.26 5.76 5.26
N TYR A 38 10.40 6.89 4.60
CA TYR A 38 9.70 8.12 4.96
C TYR A 38 8.17 7.90 4.99
N ARG A 39 7.64 7.24 3.97
CA ARG A 39 6.22 6.90 3.90
C ARG A 39 5.78 6.00 5.05
N ARG A 40 6.60 5.03 5.45
CA ARG A 40 6.32 4.14 6.58
C ARG A 40 6.37 4.86 7.92
N PHE A 41 7.30 5.78 8.12
CA PHE A 41 7.33 6.65 9.29
C PHE A 41 6.09 7.54 9.37
N SER A 42 5.58 8.02 8.25
CA SER A 42 4.32 8.79 8.20
C SER A 42 3.12 7.98 8.71
N ILE A 43 3.07 6.67 8.45
CA ILE A 43 2.02 5.78 8.97
C ILE A 43 2.06 5.71 10.50
N LEU A 44 3.26 5.56 11.07
CA LEU A 44 3.44 5.52 12.53
C LEU A 44 3.02 6.82 13.20
N LYS A 45 3.32 7.98 12.58
CA LYS A 45 2.91 9.30 13.09
C LYS A 45 1.39 9.49 13.13
N THR A 46 0.65 8.84 12.23
CA THR A 46 -0.81 8.93 12.16
C THR A 46 -1.53 7.85 12.96
N GLY A 47 -0.79 7.06 13.77
CA GLY A 47 -1.35 6.06 14.68
C GLY A 47 -1.60 4.68 14.06
N GLY A 48 -1.11 4.44 12.84
CA GLY A 48 -1.24 3.14 12.17
C GLY A 48 -0.14 2.16 12.53
N HIS A 49 -0.42 0.87 12.38
CA HIS A 49 0.59 -0.18 12.47
C HIS A 49 1.27 -0.41 11.13
N PHE A 50 2.57 -0.63 11.16
CA PHE A 50 3.43 -0.77 9.98
C PHE A 50 2.99 -1.86 8.98
N TRP A 51 2.41 -2.95 9.48
CA TRP A 51 2.01 -4.12 8.68
C TRP A 51 0.53 -4.16 8.30
N ASP A 52 -0.23 -3.15 8.65
CA ASP A 52 -1.64 -3.10 8.29
C ASP A 52 -1.82 -2.55 6.88
N SER A 53 -2.90 -2.94 6.22
CA SER A 53 -3.23 -2.45 4.87
C SER A 53 -3.81 -1.03 4.90
N TYR A 54 -4.40 -0.65 6.02
CA TYR A 54 -4.98 0.67 6.27
C TYR A 54 -5.05 0.93 7.78
N HIS A 55 -5.35 2.15 8.16
CA HIS A 55 -5.81 2.49 9.51
C HIS A 55 -6.83 3.62 9.45
N ILE A 56 -7.61 3.77 10.51
CA ILE A 56 -8.63 4.81 10.64
C ILE A 56 -8.24 5.69 11.81
N THR A 57 -8.22 6.98 11.58
CA THR A 57 -7.99 7.99 12.63
C THR A 57 -9.04 9.07 12.51
N GLY A 58 -9.90 9.18 13.53
CA GLY A 58 -11.08 10.05 13.48
C GLY A 58 -12.00 9.65 12.31
N ASP A 59 -12.35 10.61 11.48
CA ASP A 59 -13.24 10.44 10.32
C ASP A 59 -12.47 10.21 8.99
N THR A 60 -11.22 9.76 9.06
CA THR A 60 -10.36 9.61 7.89
C THR A 60 -9.76 8.22 7.81
N LEU A 61 -9.91 7.58 6.64
CA LEU A 61 -9.25 6.34 6.28
C LEU A 61 -7.89 6.63 5.65
N TYR A 62 -6.82 6.08 6.23
CA TYR A 62 -5.46 6.15 5.70
C TYR A 62 -5.07 4.82 5.06
N ILE A 63 -4.77 4.84 3.77
CA ILE A 63 -4.40 3.66 3.00
C ILE A 63 -2.89 3.49 3.03
N HIS A 64 -2.42 2.29 3.43
CA HIS A 64 -0.98 1.96 3.48
C HIS A 64 -0.44 1.38 2.18
N ALA A 65 -1.29 1.26 1.16
CA ALA A 65 -0.95 0.61 -0.09
C ALA A 65 0.31 1.17 -0.74
N GLY A 66 1.07 0.25 -1.21
CA GLY A 66 2.31 0.21 -1.99
C GLY A 66 3.04 1.48 -2.41
N LEU A 67 4.28 1.26 -2.83
CA LEU A 67 5.27 2.26 -3.28
C LEU A 67 4.78 3.22 -4.35
N PHE A 68 3.87 2.77 -5.20
CA PHE A 68 3.44 3.46 -6.42
C PHE A 68 2.06 4.13 -6.31
N CYS A 69 1.48 4.23 -5.11
CA CYS A 69 0.26 5.03 -4.94
C CYS A 69 0.60 6.51 -5.08
N ILE A 70 0.46 7.00 -6.29
CA ILE A 70 0.53 8.42 -6.60
C ILE A 70 -0.71 9.09 -6.02
N GLY A 71 -0.53 10.16 -5.26
CA GLY A 71 -1.58 10.98 -4.72
C GLY A 71 -1.85 10.82 -3.22
N ARG A 72 -2.85 11.56 -2.76
CA ARG A 72 -3.27 11.63 -1.36
C ARG A 72 -3.76 10.26 -0.88
N ARG A 73 -3.27 9.80 0.26
CA ARG A 73 -3.59 8.49 0.84
C ARG A 73 -4.72 8.54 1.85
N ASP A 74 -4.94 9.70 2.39
CA ASP A 74 -6.01 9.96 3.32
C ASP A 74 -7.31 10.18 2.54
N VAL A 75 -8.35 9.48 2.95
CA VAL A 75 -9.68 9.60 2.36
C VAL A 75 -10.67 9.82 3.50
N PRO A 76 -11.18 11.05 3.66
CA PRO A 76 -12.23 11.32 4.62
C PRO A 76 -13.50 10.52 4.28
N PHE A 77 -14.18 9.96 5.28
CA PHE A 77 -15.43 9.24 5.07
C PHE A 77 -16.50 10.12 4.41
N SER A 78 -16.49 11.42 4.68
CA SER A 78 -17.40 12.39 4.05
C SER A 78 -17.23 12.50 2.53
N GLU A 79 -16.09 12.11 1.97
CA GLU A 79 -15.84 12.11 0.53
C GLU A 79 -16.13 10.76 -0.13
N MET A 80 -16.47 9.74 0.63
CA MET A 80 -16.77 8.41 0.11
C MET A 80 -18.23 8.30 -0.28
N ARG A 81 -18.49 7.87 -1.51
CA ARG A 81 -19.81 7.59 -2.01
C ARG A 81 -20.22 6.13 -1.82
N THR A 82 -19.39 5.23 -2.30
CA THR A 82 -19.58 3.78 -2.21
C THR A 82 -18.23 3.10 -2.11
N VAL A 83 -18.21 1.90 -1.51
CA VAL A 83 -17.03 1.05 -1.43
C VAL A 83 -17.37 -0.31 -1.99
N ASP A 84 -16.59 -0.75 -2.96
CA ASP A 84 -16.69 -2.08 -3.54
C ASP A 84 -15.61 -2.98 -2.96
N ILE A 85 -15.98 -4.17 -2.54
CA ILE A 85 -15.10 -5.17 -1.97
C ILE A 85 -15.19 -6.44 -2.82
N ASP A 86 -14.10 -6.76 -3.51
CA ASP A 86 -14.00 -7.95 -4.36
C ASP A 86 -13.10 -9.00 -3.71
N TYR A 87 -13.58 -10.23 -3.63
CA TYR A 87 -12.76 -11.35 -3.25
C TYR A 87 -12.11 -11.97 -4.50
N VAL A 88 -10.80 -11.94 -4.55
CA VAL A 88 -10.03 -12.48 -5.68
C VAL A 88 -9.12 -13.60 -5.19
N ARG A 89 -9.26 -14.77 -5.81
CA ARG A 89 -8.38 -15.92 -5.61
C ARG A 89 -7.44 -16.06 -6.82
N GLY A 90 -6.14 -15.99 -6.59
CA GLY A 90 -5.13 -16.08 -7.63
C GLY A 90 -3.94 -16.96 -7.25
N LYS A 91 -2.99 -17.10 -8.15
CA LYS A 91 -1.75 -17.89 -7.93
C LYS A 91 -0.92 -17.40 -6.73
N GLY A 92 -1.06 -16.14 -6.35
CA GLY A 92 -0.38 -15.54 -5.19
C GLY A 92 -1.17 -15.58 -3.89
N GLY A 93 -2.26 -16.38 -3.80
CA GLY A 93 -3.14 -16.47 -2.65
C GLY A 93 -4.45 -15.70 -2.81
N ALA A 94 -5.32 -15.81 -1.81
CA ALA A 94 -6.58 -15.10 -1.77
C ALA A 94 -6.39 -13.68 -1.20
N ARG A 95 -7.13 -12.72 -1.72
CA ARG A 95 -7.07 -11.32 -1.28
C ARG A 95 -8.41 -10.62 -1.47
N PHE A 96 -8.66 -9.63 -0.65
CA PHE A 96 -9.76 -8.69 -0.83
C PHE A 96 -9.24 -7.44 -1.51
N THR A 97 -9.88 -7.04 -2.57
CA THR A 97 -9.61 -5.75 -3.23
C THR A 97 -10.69 -4.78 -2.80
N VAL A 98 -10.29 -3.69 -2.20
CA VAL A 98 -11.19 -2.63 -1.75
C VAL A 98 -11.05 -1.44 -2.70
N GLN A 99 -12.13 -1.06 -3.34
CA GLN A 99 -12.20 0.09 -4.23
C GLN A 99 -13.13 1.14 -3.64
N ILE A 100 -12.60 2.32 -3.39
CA ILE A 100 -13.33 3.46 -2.82
C ILE A 100 -13.71 4.40 -3.96
N HIS A 101 -15.01 4.57 -4.15
CA HIS A 101 -15.56 5.56 -5.05
C HIS A 101 -15.78 6.86 -4.30
N ARG A 102 -15.15 7.92 -4.77
CA ARG A 102 -15.20 9.25 -4.14
C ARG A 102 -16.15 10.16 -4.91
N GLU A 103 -16.79 11.06 -4.19
CA GLU A 103 -17.60 12.12 -4.82
C GLU A 103 -16.73 13.12 -5.60
N LYS A 104 -15.55 13.42 -5.05
CA LYS A 104 -14.59 14.33 -5.67
C LYS A 104 -13.21 13.69 -5.70
N GLY A 105 -12.56 13.74 -6.85
CA GLY A 105 -11.20 13.21 -7.06
C GLY A 105 -11.17 11.77 -7.56
N LEU A 106 -9.96 11.21 -7.64
CA LEU A 106 -9.72 9.87 -8.16
C LEU A 106 -10.15 8.79 -7.16
N ASN A 107 -10.78 7.75 -7.68
CA ASN A 107 -11.07 6.54 -6.91
C ASN A 107 -9.78 5.94 -6.35
N LYS A 108 -9.87 5.37 -5.15
CA LYS A 108 -8.73 4.72 -4.49
C LYS A 108 -8.95 3.22 -4.44
N ARG A 109 -7.88 2.47 -4.62
CA ARG A 109 -7.90 1.02 -4.55
C ARG A 109 -6.75 0.53 -3.68
N PHE A 110 -7.03 -0.44 -2.82
CA PHE A 110 -6.02 -1.13 -2.03
C PHE A 110 -6.40 -2.59 -1.81
N VAL A 111 -5.48 -3.37 -1.29
CA VAL A 111 -5.62 -4.81 -1.14
C VAL A 111 -5.41 -5.19 0.31
N ILE A 112 -6.28 -6.06 0.81
CA ILE A 112 -6.16 -6.70 2.12
C ILE A 112 -5.92 -8.19 1.88
N PRO A 113 -4.87 -8.80 2.44
CA PRO A 113 -4.67 -10.25 2.37
C PRO A 113 -5.88 -10.99 2.94
N ALA A 114 -6.26 -12.14 2.38
CA ALA A 114 -7.38 -12.93 2.87
C ALA A 114 -6.96 -13.95 3.95
N ASP A 115 -5.99 -13.59 4.77
CA ASP A 115 -5.59 -14.31 5.98
C ASP A 115 -6.51 -13.95 7.17
N GLU A 116 -6.31 -14.58 8.30
CA GLU A 116 -7.12 -14.32 9.50
C GLU A 116 -7.02 -12.85 9.98
N LYS A 117 -5.83 -12.25 9.85
CA LYS A 117 -5.62 -10.84 10.18
C LYS A 117 -6.37 -9.93 9.21
N GLY A 118 -6.26 -10.20 7.92
CA GLY A 118 -6.93 -9.42 6.88
C GLY A 118 -8.46 -9.53 6.95
N LYS A 119 -9.00 -10.70 7.29
CA LYS A 119 -10.44 -10.86 7.54
C LYS A 119 -10.94 -10.01 8.72
N ARG A 120 -10.14 -9.91 9.80
CA ARG A 120 -10.46 -9.01 10.93
C ARG A 120 -10.42 -7.55 10.48
N GLN A 121 -9.37 -7.15 9.79
CA GLN A 121 -9.26 -5.79 9.23
C GLN A 121 -10.45 -5.46 8.32
N LEU A 122 -10.86 -6.40 7.46
CA LEU A 122 -12.02 -6.20 6.60
C LEU A 122 -13.31 -5.96 7.39
N LYS A 123 -13.57 -6.76 8.43
CA LYS A 123 -14.73 -6.57 9.31
C LYS A 123 -14.71 -5.23 10.04
N ASP A 124 -13.54 -4.80 10.49
CA ASP A 124 -13.38 -3.50 11.17
C ASP A 124 -13.65 -2.35 10.19
N LEU A 125 -13.17 -2.47 8.95
CA LEU A 125 -13.46 -1.53 7.88
C LEU A 125 -14.97 -1.47 7.56
N GLU A 126 -15.61 -2.62 7.39
CA GLU A 126 -17.05 -2.70 7.13
C GLU A 126 -17.87 -2.05 8.26
N ARG A 127 -17.47 -2.29 9.50
CA ARG A 127 -18.11 -1.67 10.68
C ARG A 127 -17.98 -0.14 10.65
N ALA A 128 -16.78 0.36 10.34
CA ALA A 128 -16.55 1.80 10.24
C ALA A 128 -17.38 2.42 9.09
N LEU A 129 -17.39 1.79 7.92
CA LEU A 129 -18.20 2.24 6.78
C LEU A 129 -19.70 2.25 7.10
N PHE A 130 -20.18 1.24 7.81
CA PHE A 130 -21.57 1.18 8.26
C PHE A 130 -21.91 2.31 9.24
N GLN A 131 -21.02 2.61 10.20
CA GLN A 131 -21.18 3.73 11.13
C GLN A 131 -21.32 5.08 10.41
N HIS A 132 -20.57 5.26 9.32
CA HIS A 132 -20.61 6.46 8.48
C HIS A 132 -21.70 6.41 7.38
N ARG A 133 -22.56 5.37 7.38
CA ARG A 133 -23.66 5.18 6.40
C ARG A 133 -23.19 5.12 4.95
N ILE A 134 -22.00 4.57 4.72
CA ILE A 134 -21.43 4.40 3.38
C ILE A 134 -21.88 3.06 2.82
N ALA A 135 -22.42 3.06 1.60
CA ALA A 135 -22.89 1.85 0.93
C ALA A 135 -21.68 0.94 0.55
N VAL A 136 -21.76 -0.32 0.97
CA VAL A 136 -20.76 -1.34 0.65
C VAL A 136 -21.36 -2.36 -0.31
N ARG A 137 -20.66 -2.61 -1.42
CA ARG A 137 -21.00 -3.67 -2.37
C ARG A 137 -19.96 -4.77 -2.29
N LYS A 138 -20.40 -6.02 -2.25
CA LYS A 138 -19.52 -7.19 -2.16
C LYS A 138 -19.65 -8.07 -3.38
N TRP A 139 -18.52 -8.51 -3.94
CA TRP A 139 -18.44 -9.37 -5.11
C TRP A 139 -17.54 -10.56 -4.84
N GLY A 140 -17.87 -11.73 -5.43
CA GLY A 140 -17.02 -12.91 -5.38
C GLY A 140 -17.05 -13.71 -4.06
N TYR A 141 -18.08 -13.52 -3.21
CA TYR A 141 -18.28 -14.30 -1.98
C TYR A 141 -19.13 -15.53 -2.25
#